data_53e7c4a8e283d4b80bdf0e472361f445
#
_entry.id   53e7c4a8e283d4b80bdf0e472361f445
#
_cell.length_a   1.000
_cell.length_b   1.000
_cell.length_c   1.000
_cell.angle_alpha   90.00
_cell.angle_beta   90.00
_cell.angle_gamma   90.00
#
_symmetry.space_group_name_H-M   'P 1'
#
loop_
_entity.id
_entity.type
_entity.pdbx_description
1 polymer ?
#
loop_
_entity_poly.entity_id
_entity_poly.type
_entity_poly.pdbx_seq_one_letter_code
_entity_poly.pdbx_strand_id
1 'polypeptide(L)'
;MRGSVIIPVALHVLVAVATLLWLLWYFIPAGNVFNGLTTLLILLLAGWTVFKNCRSEKQKLTSDVTLTDAEPALSDTRAPVVLVCGDMPEALFQDGPLRKTARGCWLRVGDVSRLTDVVRSIQTQFPRQVGQLSVMYCCLPDWHHDEAVLRFTLKTLRQQCNQIKSLTGFALPVVLSAEFSGPETPWIIVRGDRPVVCPVNHSPQAFTDWLQVEANILALPAVSEAFSFIRNTLADELEKADRLTPPVRAFSVAMRLGAVLPGTPSVWSDWLCSRTCLQFSRKP
;
A
#
# COMPACT_ATOMS: atom_id res chain seq x y z
N MET A 1 -20.43 3.50 -8.66
CA MET A 1 -20.73 4.54 -7.65
C MET A 1 -19.47 5.40 -7.45
N ARG A 2 -19.17 6.25 -8.48
CA ARG A 2 -17.90 7.03 -8.60
C ARG A 2 -18.03 8.52 -8.21
N GLY A 3 -19.09 8.91 -7.52
CA GLY A 3 -19.35 10.32 -7.19
C GLY A 3 -19.06 10.75 -5.75
N SER A 4 -18.67 9.84 -4.83
CA SER A 4 -18.84 10.11 -3.41
C SER A 4 -17.67 10.81 -2.68
N VAL A 5 -16.48 10.92 -3.28
CA VAL A 5 -15.33 11.56 -2.61
C VAL A 5 -15.03 12.95 -3.16
N ILE A 6 -15.26 13.19 -4.44
CA ILE A 6 -15.06 14.52 -5.06
C ILE A 6 -16.12 15.51 -4.58
N ILE A 7 -17.34 15.03 -4.38
CA ILE A 7 -18.48 15.83 -3.90
C ILE A 7 -18.19 16.46 -2.52
N PRO A 8 -17.69 15.73 -1.48
CA PRO A 8 -17.46 16.34 -0.19
C PRO A 8 -16.33 17.40 -0.21
N VAL A 9 -15.24 17.19 -0.95
CA VAL A 9 -14.14 18.17 -1.03
C VAL A 9 -14.60 19.43 -1.77
N ALA A 10 -15.24 19.29 -2.92
CA ALA A 10 -15.78 20.41 -3.67
C ALA A 10 -16.84 21.17 -2.87
N LEU A 11 -17.69 20.46 -2.11
CA LEU A 11 -18.70 21.05 -1.21
C LEU A 11 -18.05 21.84 -0.08
N HIS A 12 -16.99 21.32 0.56
CA HIS A 12 -16.28 22.04 1.62
C HIS A 12 -15.61 23.30 1.11
N VAL A 13 -14.98 23.24 -0.06
CA VAL A 13 -14.36 24.43 -0.70
C VAL A 13 -15.45 25.45 -1.04
N LEU A 14 -16.57 25.04 -1.56
CA LEU A 14 -17.69 25.92 -1.93
C LEU A 14 -18.28 26.60 -0.68
N VAL A 15 -18.50 25.85 0.39
CA VAL A 15 -18.98 26.40 1.68
C VAL A 15 -17.95 27.39 2.25
N ALA A 16 -16.66 27.07 2.25
CA ALA A 16 -15.62 27.96 2.74
C ALA A 16 -15.56 29.27 1.95
N VAL A 17 -15.61 29.19 0.61
CA VAL A 17 -15.64 30.38 -0.26
C VAL A 17 -16.89 31.22 -0.03
N ALA A 18 -18.06 30.60 0.06
CA ALA A 18 -19.32 31.31 0.33
C ALA A 18 -19.27 32.04 1.70
N THR A 19 -18.73 31.39 2.73
CA THR A 19 -18.57 31.97 4.06
C THR A 19 -17.60 33.16 4.05
N LEU A 20 -16.46 33.04 3.37
CA LEU A 20 -15.49 34.12 3.25
C LEU A 20 -16.03 35.32 2.47
N LEU A 21 -16.79 35.09 1.39
CA LEU A 21 -17.42 36.15 0.62
C LEU A 21 -18.50 36.85 1.45
N TRP A 22 -19.31 36.06 2.20
CA TRP A 22 -20.33 36.65 3.07
C TRP A 22 -19.70 37.52 4.18
N LEU A 23 -18.64 37.05 4.83
CA LEU A 23 -17.90 37.85 5.83
C LEU A 23 -17.30 39.11 5.23
N LEU A 24 -16.69 39.02 4.03
CA LEU A 24 -16.06 40.15 3.36
C LEU A 24 -17.09 41.26 3.07
N TRP A 25 -18.24 40.90 2.52
CA TRP A 25 -19.25 41.90 2.11
C TRP A 25 -20.09 42.43 3.26
N TYR A 26 -20.27 41.68 4.34
CA TYR A 26 -21.13 42.05 5.45
C TYR A 26 -20.38 42.73 6.59
N PHE A 27 -19.15 42.33 6.90
CA PHE A 27 -18.42 42.81 8.06
C PHE A 27 -17.34 43.87 7.74
N ILE A 28 -16.81 43.90 6.51
CA ILE A 28 -15.71 44.79 6.18
C ILE A 28 -16.24 45.97 5.31
N PRO A 29 -16.41 47.17 5.87
CA PRO A 29 -16.84 48.35 5.12
C PRO A 29 -15.66 48.93 4.31
N ALA A 30 -14.98 48.13 3.53
CA ALA A 30 -13.94 48.57 2.62
C ALA A 30 -14.61 48.97 1.28
N GLY A 31 -14.07 49.99 0.62
CA GLY A 31 -14.66 50.50 -0.62
C GLY A 31 -14.83 49.41 -1.68
N ASN A 32 -15.82 49.58 -2.56
CA ASN A 32 -16.23 48.58 -3.57
C ASN A 32 -15.08 48.04 -4.42
N VAL A 33 -14.03 48.83 -4.68
CA VAL A 33 -12.84 48.39 -5.44
C VAL A 33 -12.04 47.37 -4.65
N PHE A 34 -11.85 47.59 -3.34
CA PHE A 34 -11.12 46.66 -2.48
C PHE A 34 -11.88 45.31 -2.34
N ASN A 35 -13.19 45.37 -2.10
CA ASN A 35 -14.02 44.17 -2.00
C ASN A 35 -14.05 43.39 -3.31
N GLY A 36 -14.07 44.03 -4.46
CA GLY A 36 -13.98 43.41 -5.77
C GLY A 36 -12.65 42.69 -6.00
N LEU A 37 -11.54 43.33 -5.65
CA LEU A 37 -10.20 42.76 -5.84
C LEU A 37 -9.95 41.55 -4.93
N THR A 38 -10.42 41.63 -3.68
CA THR A 38 -10.33 40.52 -2.69
C THR A 38 -11.22 39.35 -3.11
N THR A 39 -12.42 39.62 -3.64
CA THR A 39 -13.30 38.60 -4.17
C THR A 39 -12.63 37.86 -5.34
N LEU A 40 -12.01 38.58 -6.27
CA LEU A 40 -11.28 37.98 -7.38
C LEU A 40 -10.12 37.10 -6.89
N LEU A 41 -9.37 37.54 -5.89
CA LEU A 41 -8.27 36.77 -5.30
C LEU A 41 -8.77 35.45 -4.65
N ILE A 42 -9.86 35.49 -3.90
CA ILE A 42 -10.47 34.32 -3.27
C ILE A 42 -10.90 33.31 -4.35
N LEU A 43 -11.53 33.77 -5.41
CA LEU A 43 -11.97 32.91 -6.51
C LEU A 43 -10.78 32.29 -7.28
N LEU A 44 -9.71 33.04 -7.50
CA LEU A 44 -8.47 32.53 -8.10
C LEU A 44 -7.81 31.45 -7.24
N LEU A 45 -7.72 31.65 -5.93
CA LEU A 45 -7.15 30.67 -5.01
C LEU A 45 -8.03 29.41 -4.92
N ALA A 46 -9.35 29.56 -4.88
CA ALA A 46 -10.28 28.43 -4.90
C ALA A 46 -10.19 27.66 -6.22
N GLY A 47 -10.14 28.35 -7.35
CA GLY A 47 -9.93 27.74 -8.66
C GLY A 47 -8.58 27.02 -8.76
N TRP A 48 -7.51 27.59 -8.22
CA TRP A 48 -6.19 26.96 -8.17
C TRP A 48 -6.16 25.70 -7.33
N THR A 49 -6.80 25.70 -6.13
CA THR A 49 -6.87 24.52 -5.27
C THR A 49 -7.67 23.39 -5.91
N VAL A 50 -8.82 23.70 -6.52
CA VAL A 50 -9.61 22.72 -7.28
C VAL A 50 -8.82 22.20 -8.49
N PHE A 51 -8.17 23.08 -9.26
CA PHE A 51 -7.33 22.70 -10.40
C PHE A 51 -6.16 21.83 -10.00
N LYS A 52 -5.45 22.18 -8.90
CA LYS A 52 -4.35 21.38 -8.36
C LYS A 52 -4.81 20.01 -7.91
N ASN A 53 -5.96 19.91 -7.23
CA ASN A 53 -6.53 18.62 -6.82
C ASN A 53 -6.98 17.78 -8.02
N CYS A 54 -7.67 18.37 -8.99
CA CYS A 54 -8.05 17.70 -10.23
C CYS A 54 -6.83 17.25 -11.06
N ARG A 55 -5.75 18.04 -11.05
CA ARG A 55 -4.50 17.68 -11.75
C ARG A 55 -3.76 16.57 -11.02
N SER A 56 -3.75 16.58 -9.68
CA SER A 56 -3.19 15.50 -8.87
C SER A 56 -3.94 14.18 -9.06
N GLU A 57 -5.29 14.24 -9.14
CA GLU A 57 -6.08 13.05 -9.48
C GLU A 57 -5.89 12.60 -10.93
N LYS A 58 -5.78 13.54 -11.87
CA LYS A 58 -5.45 13.19 -13.28
C LYS A 58 -4.05 12.58 -13.39
N GLN A 59 -3.05 13.08 -12.66
CA GLN A 59 -1.73 12.46 -12.62
C GLN A 59 -1.75 11.08 -11.94
N LYS A 60 -2.55 10.89 -10.88
CA LYS A 60 -2.79 9.56 -10.31
C LYS A 60 -3.55 8.64 -11.29
N LEU A 61 -4.46 9.16 -12.10
CA LEU A 61 -5.16 8.42 -13.14
C LEU A 61 -4.28 8.11 -14.37
N THR A 62 -3.28 8.94 -14.66
CA THR A 62 -2.36 8.74 -15.81
C THR A 62 -1.17 7.84 -15.44
N SER A 63 -0.89 7.65 -14.14
CA SER A 63 0.05 6.61 -13.64
C SER A 63 -0.57 5.22 -13.61
N ASP A 64 -1.85 5.10 -13.94
CA ASP A 64 -2.47 3.79 -14.10
C ASP A 64 -2.02 3.17 -15.40
N VAL A 65 -1.50 1.97 -15.26
CA VAL A 65 -1.15 1.07 -16.33
C VAL A 65 -2.18 1.15 -17.44
N THR A 66 -1.84 1.82 -18.50
CA THR A 66 -2.45 1.49 -19.77
C THR A 66 -1.95 0.08 -20.07
N LEU A 67 -2.82 -0.92 -19.99
CA LEU A 67 -2.49 -2.33 -20.31
C LEU A 67 -1.84 -2.47 -21.70
N THR A 68 -1.96 -1.47 -22.54
CA THR A 68 -1.26 -1.30 -23.80
C THR A 68 0.28 -1.36 -23.64
N ASP A 69 0.83 -0.77 -22.58
CA ASP A 69 2.28 -0.83 -22.31
C ASP A 69 2.71 -2.20 -21.74
N ALA A 70 1.77 -2.94 -21.19
CA ALA A 70 1.97 -4.27 -20.62
C ALA A 70 1.74 -5.40 -21.63
N GLU A 71 1.19 -5.12 -22.80
CA GLU A 71 0.82 -6.10 -23.82
C GLU A 71 1.95 -7.07 -24.19
N PRO A 72 3.19 -6.60 -24.50
CA PRO A 72 4.28 -7.53 -24.84
C PRO A 72 4.75 -8.41 -23.67
N ALA A 73 4.48 -8.00 -22.43
CA ALA A 73 4.84 -8.78 -21.25
C ALA A 73 3.74 -9.77 -20.84
N LEU A 74 2.49 -9.39 -21.07
CA LEU A 74 1.31 -10.21 -20.77
C LEU A 74 1.01 -11.24 -21.90
N SER A 75 1.61 -11.09 -23.06
CA SER A 75 1.46 -12.07 -24.17
C SER A 75 2.18 -13.40 -23.89
N ASP A 76 3.22 -13.41 -23.02
CA ASP A 76 3.90 -14.64 -22.60
C ASP A 76 3.06 -15.40 -21.56
N THR A 77 2.25 -16.34 -22.03
CA THR A 77 1.27 -17.08 -21.22
C THR A 77 1.89 -18.02 -20.19
N ARG A 78 3.20 -18.17 -20.12
CA ARG A 78 3.91 -19.05 -19.17
C ARG A 78 4.49 -18.31 -17.98
N ALA A 79 4.65 -17.00 -18.07
CA ALA A 79 5.24 -16.21 -17.02
C ALA A 79 4.19 -15.81 -15.97
N PRO A 80 4.45 -15.99 -14.66
CA PRO A 80 3.56 -15.52 -13.61
C PRO A 80 3.46 -13.99 -13.62
N VAL A 81 2.26 -13.49 -13.35
CA VAL A 81 1.97 -12.05 -13.26
C VAL A 81 1.65 -11.70 -11.82
N VAL A 82 2.45 -10.81 -11.24
CA VAL A 82 2.29 -10.36 -9.87
C VAL A 82 1.70 -8.95 -9.87
N LEU A 83 0.51 -8.80 -9.33
CA LEU A 83 -0.15 -7.51 -9.11
C LEU A 83 0.37 -6.94 -7.79
N VAL A 84 1.14 -5.87 -7.86
CA VAL A 84 1.77 -5.26 -6.68
C VAL A 84 0.97 -4.05 -6.24
N CYS A 85 0.52 -4.04 -4.99
CA CYS A 85 -0.26 -2.96 -4.39
C CYS A 85 0.21 -2.68 -2.95
N GLY A 86 -0.32 -1.62 -2.35
CA GLY A 86 0.04 -1.16 -1.01
C GLY A 86 1.08 -0.04 -1.02
N ASP A 87 1.88 0.03 0.03
CA ASP A 87 2.96 1.01 0.18
C ASP A 87 4.16 0.56 -0.66
N MET A 88 4.33 1.19 -1.82
CA MET A 88 5.37 0.76 -2.75
C MET A 88 6.56 1.70 -2.71
N PRO A 89 7.75 1.19 -2.41
CA PRO A 89 8.96 1.96 -2.64
C PRO A 89 9.10 2.24 -4.14
N GLU A 90 9.36 3.50 -4.50
CA GLU A 90 9.56 3.93 -5.90
C GLU A 90 10.66 3.11 -6.61
N ALA A 91 11.68 2.69 -5.85
CA ALA A 91 12.76 1.85 -6.33
C ALA A 91 12.32 0.48 -6.91
N LEU A 92 11.12 -0.02 -6.55
CA LEU A 92 10.62 -1.30 -7.07
C LEU A 92 10.21 -1.19 -8.55
N PHE A 93 9.71 0.00 -8.96
CA PHE A 93 9.17 0.27 -10.31
C PHE A 93 9.81 1.53 -10.92
N GLN A 94 11.12 1.59 -11.02
CA GLN A 94 11.94 2.76 -11.37
C GLN A 94 11.29 3.77 -12.34
N ASP A 95 10.83 3.34 -13.51
CA ASP A 95 10.37 4.25 -14.56
C ASP A 95 8.99 3.90 -15.15
N GLY A 96 8.22 2.99 -14.55
CA GLY A 96 6.94 2.61 -15.15
C GLY A 96 6.06 1.72 -14.30
N PRO A 97 4.85 1.47 -14.76
CA PRO A 97 3.88 0.64 -14.04
C PRO A 97 4.17 -0.86 -14.17
N LEU A 98 5.11 -1.23 -15.02
CA LEU A 98 5.46 -2.61 -15.35
C LEU A 98 6.94 -2.86 -15.12
N ARG A 99 7.25 -3.97 -14.44
CA ARG A 99 8.61 -4.49 -14.34
C ARG A 99 8.66 -5.92 -14.85
N LYS A 100 9.41 -6.14 -15.93
CA LYS A 100 9.65 -7.47 -16.48
C LYS A 100 10.93 -8.05 -15.88
N THR A 101 10.88 -9.29 -15.42
CA THR A 101 12.02 -10.05 -14.92
C THR A 101 12.11 -11.38 -15.66
N ALA A 102 13.25 -12.07 -15.56
CA ALA A 102 13.40 -13.40 -16.13
C ALA A 102 12.42 -14.44 -15.58
N ARG A 103 11.79 -14.17 -14.42
CA ARG A 103 10.90 -15.09 -13.71
C ARG A 103 9.42 -14.69 -13.76
N GLY A 104 9.07 -13.59 -14.39
CA GLY A 104 7.69 -13.12 -14.48
C GLY A 104 7.57 -11.64 -14.68
N CYS A 105 6.33 -11.19 -14.66
CA CYS A 105 5.94 -9.80 -14.85
C CYS A 105 5.34 -9.24 -13.57
N TRP A 106 5.73 -8.04 -13.19
CA TRP A 106 5.24 -7.33 -12.03
C TRP A 106 4.47 -6.10 -12.52
N LEU A 107 3.23 -6.00 -12.12
CA LEU A 107 2.33 -4.93 -12.52
C LEU A 107 1.95 -4.10 -11.31
N ARG A 108 2.23 -2.81 -11.37
CA ARG A 108 1.89 -1.87 -10.29
C ARG A 108 0.39 -1.57 -10.32
N VAL A 109 -0.29 -1.76 -9.19
CA VAL A 109 -1.67 -1.35 -8.96
C VAL A 109 -1.65 -0.17 -8.00
N GLY A 110 -1.97 1.02 -8.48
CA GLY A 110 -1.82 2.27 -7.69
C GLY A 110 -2.74 2.37 -6.48
N ASP A 111 -3.90 1.72 -6.52
CA ASP A 111 -4.87 1.67 -5.42
C ASP A 111 -5.45 0.27 -5.31
N VAL A 112 -5.47 -0.27 -4.09
CA VAL A 112 -6.05 -1.58 -3.78
C VAL A 112 -7.52 -1.69 -4.25
N SER A 113 -8.29 -0.61 -4.17
CA SER A 113 -9.69 -0.58 -4.59
C SER A 113 -9.90 -0.83 -6.10
N ARG A 114 -8.86 -0.69 -6.91
CA ARG A 114 -8.88 -0.88 -8.36
C ARG A 114 -8.43 -2.27 -8.83
N LEU A 115 -8.04 -3.11 -7.90
CA LEU A 115 -7.50 -4.44 -8.19
C LEU A 115 -8.47 -5.27 -9.08
N THR A 116 -9.77 -5.24 -8.78
CA THR A 116 -10.79 -5.94 -9.56
C THR A 116 -10.91 -5.38 -10.99
N ASP A 117 -10.80 -4.07 -11.17
CA ASP A 117 -10.87 -3.46 -12.50
C ASP A 117 -9.65 -3.84 -13.37
N VAL A 118 -8.46 -3.88 -12.76
CA VAL A 118 -7.23 -4.34 -13.43
C VAL A 118 -7.36 -5.80 -13.85
N VAL A 119 -7.81 -6.67 -12.95
CA VAL A 119 -8.00 -8.10 -13.27
C VAL A 119 -9.05 -8.30 -14.34
N ARG A 120 -10.16 -7.55 -14.31
CA ARG A 120 -11.19 -7.60 -15.37
C ARG A 120 -10.62 -7.20 -16.73
N SER A 121 -9.79 -6.18 -16.79
CA SER A 121 -9.12 -5.75 -18.01
C SER A 121 -8.15 -6.82 -18.52
N ILE A 122 -7.38 -7.46 -17.62
CA ILE A 122 -6.50 -8.59 -17.97
C ILE A 122 -7.34 -9.78 -18.47
N GLN A 123 -8.45 -10.10 -17.83
CA GLN A 123 -9.32 -11.19 -18.25
C GLN A 123 -9.91 -10.97 -19.64
N THR A 124 -10.23 -9.73 -19.97
CA THR A 124 -10.79 -9.37 -21.28
C THR A 124 -9.74 -9.43 -22.40
N GLN A 125 -8.51 -8.95 -22.13
CA GLN A 125 -7.46 -8.86 -23.16
C GLN A 125 -6.59 -10.13 -23.19
N PHE A 126 -6.33 -10.73 -22.03
CA PHE A 126 -5.41 -11.87 -21.85
C PHE A 126 -6.03 -12.98 -20.99
N PRO A 127 -7.12 -13.63 -21.43
CA PRO A 127 -7.90 -14.57 -20.61
C PRO A 127 -7.05 -15.75 -20.09
N ARG A 128 -6.02 -16.16 -20.82
CA ARG A 128 -5.12 -17.25 -20.42
C ARG A 128 -4.20 -16.90 -19.26
N GLN A 129 -3.99 -15.61 -18.96
CA GLN A 129 -3.13 -15.12 -17.88
C GLN A 129 -3.82 -15.15 -16.52
N VAL A 130 -5.14 -15.21 -16.48
CA VAL A 130 -5.91 -15.14 -15.22
C VAL A 130 -5.48 -16.21 -14.22
N GLY A 131 -5.16 -17.41 -14.68
CA GLY A 131 -4.67 -18.51 -13.83
C GLY A 131 -3.23 -18.32 -13.32
N GLN A 132 -2.47 -17.35 -13.84
CA GLN A 132 -1.09 -17.04 -13.49
C GLN A 132 -0.98 -15.81 -12.58
N LEU A 133 -2.13 -15.20 -12.24
CA LEU A 133 -2.17 -14.00 -11.42
C LEU A 133 -1.91 -14.31 -9.95
N SER A 134 -1.17 -13.44 -9.31
CA SER A 134 -1.00 -13.37 -7.86
C SER A 134 -0.99 -11.92 -7.40
N VAL A 135 -1.27 -11.69 -6.12
CA VAL A 135 -1.23 -10.36 -5.52
C VAL A 135 -0.08 -10.30 -4.53
N MET A 136 0.73 -9.25 -4.61
CA MET A 136 1.71 -8.90 -3.60
C MET A 136 1.29 -7.59 -2.95
N TYR A 137 1.01 -7.65 -1.65
CA TYR A 137 0.73 -6.46 -0.86
C TYR A 137 1.99 -6.02 -0.13
N CYS A 138 2.46 -4.82 -0.46
CA CYS A 138 3.61 -4.21 0.19
C CYS A 138 3.13 -3.33 1.35
N CYS A 139 3.72 -3.49 2.51
CA CYS A 139 3.41 -2.73 3.72
C CYS A 139 4.68 -2.13 4.32
N LEU A 140 4.62 -0.84 4.61
CA LEU A 140 5.62 -0.10 5.36
C LEU A 140 4.97 0.37 6.67
N PRO A 141 4.94 -0.45 7.74
CA PRO A 141 4.20 -0.13 8.96
C PRO A 141 4.67 1.16 9.65
N ASP A 142 5.89 1.60 9.38
CA ASP A 142 6.42 2.88 9.86
C ASP A 142 5.79 4.10 9.18
N TRP A 143 5.14 3.95 8.03
CA TRP A 143 4.46 5.03 7.32
C TRP A 143 3.01 5.21 7.77
N HIS A 144 2.48 4.27 8.51
CA HIS A 144 1.13 4.31 9.04
C HIS A 144 1.14 4.84 10.48
N HIS A 145 0.37 5.88 10.73
CA HIS A 145 0.20 6.47 12.08
C HIS A 145 -1.03 5.89 12.79
N ASP A 146 -1.94 5.28 12.05
CA ASP A 146 -3.19 4.73 12.58
C ASP A 146 -3.40 3.28 12.08
N GLU A 147 -3.44 2.35 13.02
CA GLU A 147 -3.69 0.94 12.75
C GLU A 147 -5.09 0.70 12.11
N ALA A 148 -6.09 1.54 12.44
CA ALA A 148 -7.41 1.40 11.87
C ALA A 148 -7.42 1.66 10.35
N VAL A 149 -6.60 2.60 9.87
CA VAL A 149 -6.43 2.88 8.44
C VAL A 149 -5.76 1.70 7.73
N LEU A 150 -4.72 1.14 8.33
CA LEU A 150 -4.04 -0.06 7.79
C LEU A 150 -5.02 -1.24 7.71
N ARG A 151 -5.77 -1.52 8.79
CA ARG A 151 -6.79 -2.57 8.82
C ARG A 151 -7.90 -2.35 7.79
N PHE A 152 -8.32 -1.10 7.58
CA PHE A 152 -9.30 -0.76 6.56
C PHE A 152 -8.78 -1.08 5.14
N THR A 153 -7.52 -0.78 4.86
CA THR A 153 -6.88 -1.09 3.57
C THR A 153 -6.81 -2.61 3.33
N LEU A 154 -6.43 -3.38 4.36
CA LEU A 154 -6.41 -4.85 4.29
C LEU A 154 -7.80 -5.44 4.10
N LYS A 155 -8.81 -4.89 4.76
CA LYS A 155 -10.22 -5.27 4.55
C LYS A 155 -10.66 -5.00 3.12
N THR A 156 -10.25 -3.87 2.55
CA THR A 156 -10.51 -3.54 1.14
C THR A 156 -9.83 -4.55 0.22
N LEU A 157 -8.56 -4.90 0.47
CA LEU A 157 -7.84 -5.93 -0.28
C LEU A 157 -8.58 -7.26 -0.25
N ARG A 158 -9.01 -7.70 0.93
CA ARG A 158 -9.81 -8.94 1.09
C ARG A 158 -11.10 -8.90 0.26
N GLN A 159 -11.82 -7.77 0.30
CA GLN A 159 -13.04 -7.61 -0.50
C GLN A 159 -12.76 -7.68 -2.01
N GLN A 160 -11.68 -7.03 -2.48
CA GLN A 160 -11.28 -7.06 -3.88
C GLN A 160 -10.91 -8.50 -4.31
N CYS A 161 -10.13 -9.23 -3.51
CA CYS A 161 -9.78 -10.62 -3.78
C CYS A 161 -11.03 -11.52 -3.86
N ASN A 162 -12.04 -11.30 -3.00
CA ASN A 162 -13.30 -12.04 -3.05
C ASN A 162 -14.12 -11.71 -4.30
N GLN A 163 -14.16 -10.43 -4.70
CA GLN A 163 -14.81 -10.03 -5.96
C GLN A 163 -14.12 -10.65 -7.18
N ILE A 164 -12.79 -10.70 -7.19
CA ILE A 164 -12.02 -11.33 -8.26
C ILE A 164 -12.30 -12.83 -8.32
N LYS A 165 -12.36 -13.50 -7.17
CA LYS A 165 -12.73 -14.93 -7.11
C LYS A 165 -14.12 -15.16 -7.70
N SER A 166 -15.09 -14.30 -7.39
CA SER A 166 -16.44 -14.39 -7.97
C SER A 166 -16.45 -14.11 -9.49
N LEU A 167 -15.56 -13.23 -9.95
CA LEU A 167 -15.46 -12.84 -11.36
C LEU A 167 -14.76 -13.91 -12.22
N THR A 168 -13.66 -14.47 -11.71
CA THR A 168 -12.75 -15.35 -12.47
C THR A 168 -12.91 -16.82 -12.16
N GLY A 169 -13.54 -17.17 -11.05
CA GLY A 169 -13.58 -18.54 -10.50
C GLY A 169 -12.28 -18.94 -9.76
N PHE A 170 -11.23 -18.12 -9.78
CA PHE A 170 -9.94 -18.42 -9.17
C PHE A 170 -9.68 -17.54 -7.96
N ALA A 171 -9.26 -18.14 -6.85
CA ALA A 171 -8.76 -17.41 -5.71
C ALA A 171 -7.32 -16.95 -5.99
N LEU A 172 -7.08 -15.65 -6.01
CA LEU A 172 -5.74 -15.11 -6.18
C LEU A 172 -4.88 -15.42 -4.94
N PRO A 173 -3.72 -16.05 -5.10
CA PRO A 173 -2.77 -16.19 -4.01
C PRO A 173 -2.22 -14.83 -3.60
N VAL A 174 -2.20 -14.56 -2.30
CA VAL A 174 -1.68 -13.32 -1.73
C VAL A 174 -0.32 -13.57 -1.10
N VAL A 175 0.63 -12.68 -1.37
CA VAL A 175 1.94 -12.60 -0.72
C VAL A 175 1.99 -11.28 0.02
N LEU A 176 2.33 -11.31 1.30
CA LEU A 176 2.56 -10.12 2.10
C LEU A 176 4.05 -9.79 2.07
N SER A 177 4.40 -8.54 1.80
CA SER A 177 5.78 -8.05 1.84
C SER A 177 5.83 -6.85 2.76
N ALA A 178 6.58 -6.95 3.86
CA ALA A 178 6.68 -5.85 4.80
C ALA A 178 8.14 -5.47 5.05
N GLU A 179 8.36 -4.17 5.15
CA GLU A 179 9.65 -3.60 5.51
C GLU A 179 9.48 -2.77 6.78
N PHE A 180 10.37 -2.99 7.75
CA PHE A 180 10.31 -2.40 9.08
C PHE A 180 11.58 -1.62 9.37
N SER A 181 11.48 -0.62 10.22
CA SER A 181 12.64 0.05 10.80
C SER A 181 13.29 -0.84 11.86
N GLY A 182 14.60 -1.05 11.71
CA GLY A 182 15.37 -1.86 12.66
C GLY A 182 16.78 -2.17 12.16
N PRO A 183 17.47 -3.14 12.79
CA PRO A 183 18.77 -3.62 12.36
C PRO A 183 18.68 -4.13 10.92
N GLU A 184 19.57 -3.71 10.04
CA GLU A 184 19.53 -4.08 8.64
C GLU A 184 19.61 -5.58 8.43
N THR A 185 18.66 -6.15 7.68
CA THR A 185 18.62 -7.57 7.35
C THR A 185 18.42 -7.78 5.85
N PRO A 186 18.87 -8.91 5.30
CA PRO A 186 18.42 -9.39 4.01
C PRO A 186 16.90 -9.62 4.01
N TRP A 187 16.30 -9.82 2.84
CA TRP A 187 14.93 -10.29 2.76
C TRP A 187 14.80 -11.71 3.32
N ILE A 188 13.86 -11.90 4.23
CA ILE A 188 13.52 -13.18 4.83
C ILE A 188 12.14 -13.56 4.33
N ILE A 189 12.04 -14.66 3.58
CA ILE A 189 10.80 -15.16 3.00
C ILE A 189 10.33 -16.35 3.83
N VAL A 190 9.09 -16.30 4.29
CA VAL A 190 8.45 -17.39 5.03
C VAL A 190 7.34 -17.98 4.18
N ARG A 191 7.48 -19.26 3.89
CA ARG A 191 6.46 -20.06 3.21
C ARG A 191 6.14 -21.29 4.08
N GLY A 192 4.93 -21.32 4.62
CA GLY A 192 4.61 -22.25 5.72
C GLY A 192 5.46 -21.91 6.94
N ASP A 193 6.14 -22.91 7.51
CA ASP A 193 6.98 -22.77 8.71
C ASP A 193 8.48 -22.71 8.41
N ARG A 194 8.87 -22.51 7.17
CA ARG A 194 10.29 -22.51 6.75
C ARG A 194 10.71 -21.12 6.28
N PRO A 195 11.40 -20.36 7.14
CA PRO A 195 12.02 -19.11 6.74
C PRO A 195 13.29 -19.36 5.93
N VAL A 196 13.44 -18.62 4.84
CA VAL A 196 14.61 -18.62 3.95
C VAL A 196 15.11 -17.20 3.82
N VAL A 197 16.40 -17.00 4.00
CA VAL A 197 17.06 -15.71 3.84
C VAL A 197 17.56 -15.58 2.41
N CYS A 198 17.25 -14.44 1.80
CA CYS A 198 17.63 -14.11 0.43
C CYS A 198 18.59 -12.91 0.44
N PRO A 199 19.90 -13.11 0.63
CA PRO A 199 20.87 -12.02 0.56
C PRO A 199 20.99 -11.49 -0.87
N VAL A 200 21.35 -10.21 -1.00
CA VAL A 200 21.68 -9.63 -2.29
C VAL A 200 22.95 -10.29 -2.82
N ASN A 201 22.93 -10.73 -4.08
CA ASN A 201 24.08 -11.37 -4.76
C ASN A 201 24.56 -12.73 -4.20
N HIS A 202 23.81 -13.36 -3.31
CA HIS A 202 24.12 -14.69 -2.80
C HIS A 202 22.94 -15.63 -2.99
N SER A 203 23.20 -16.94 -2.94
CA SER A 203 22.14 -17.95 -2.99
C SER A 203 21.28 -17.88 -1.71
N PRO A 204 19.98 -18.18 -1.83
CA PRO A 204 19.11 -18.33 -0.66
C PRO A 204 19.66 -19.37 0.31
N GLN A 205 19.59 -19.08 1.61
CA GLN A 205 20.05 -19.95 2.68
C GLN A 205 18.98 -20.16 3.76
N ALA A 206 19.08 -21.22 4.53
CA ALA A 206 18.17 -21.43 5.65
C ALA A 206 18.35 -20.34 6.72
N PHE A 207 17.26 -19.95 7.36
CA PHE A 207 17.30 -18.92 8.42
C PHE A 207 18.18 -19.34 9.60
N THR A 208 18.19 -20.62 9.94
CA THR A 208 19.06 -21.20 10.97
C THR A 208 20.54 -21.02 10.66
N ASP A 209 20.94 -21.18 9.39
CA ASP A 209 22.31 -21.04 8.96
C ASP A 209 22.74 -19.58 8.97
N TRP A 210 21.83 -18.68 8.59
CA TRP A 210 22.06 -17.24 8.67
C TRP A 210 22.28 -16.77 10.12
N LEU A 211 21.57 -17.35 11.08
CA LEU A 211 21.72 -17.03 12.50
C LEU A 211 23.02 -17.55 13.13
N GLN A 212 23.76 -18.45 12.47
CA GLN A 212 25.06 -18.91 12.99
C GLN A 212 26.12 -17.80 12.99
N VAL A 213 25.91 -16.75 12.20
CA VAL A 213 26.77 -15.56 12.23
C VAL A 213 26.37 -14.70 13.43
N GLU A 214 27.29 -14.50 14.37
CA GLU A 214 27.03 -13.82 15.64
C GLU A 214 26.39 -12.45 15.49
N ALA A 215 26.81 -11.66 14.50
CA ALA A 215 26.23 -10.35 14.21
C ALA A 215 24.72 -10.41 13.84
N ASN A 216 24.26 -11.53 13.26
CA ASN A 216 22.88 -11.69 12.84
C ASN A 216 21.95 -12.04 14.01
N ILE A 217 22.47 -12.59 15.09
CA ILE A 217 21.70 -12.94 16.30
C ILE A 217 21.10 -11.67 16.91
N LEU A 218 21.77 -10.53 16.82
CA LEU A 218 21.28 -9.26 17.34
C LEU A 218 20.00 -8.78 16.65
N ALA A 219 19.77 -9.17 15.41
CA ALA A 219 18.56 -8.84 14.69
C ALA A 219 17.36 -9.75 15.03
N LEU A 220 17.59 -10.91 15.66
CA LEU A 220 16.58 -11.93 15.91
C LEU A 220 15.35 -11.42 16.70
N PRO A 221 15.47 -10.63 17.77
CA PRO A 221 14.32 -10.13 18.51
C PRO A 221 13.42 -9.27 17.61
N ALA A 222 14.00 -8.34 16.84
CA ALA A 222 13.27 -7.46 15.95
C ALA A 222 12.60 -8.22 14.80
N VAL A 223 13.30 -9.19 14.21
CA VAL A 223 12.74 -10.07 13.16
C VAL A 223 11.59 -10.91 13.71
N SER A 224 11.70 -11.42 14.94
CA SER A 224 10.64 -12.19 15.60
C SER A 224 9.39 -11.34 15.83
N GLU A 225 9.55 -10.09 16.27
CA GLU A 225 8.44 -9.16 16.44
C GLU A 225 7.81 -8.79 15.08
N ALA A 226 8.61 -8.61 14.03
CA ALA A 226 8.10 -8.37 12.69
C ALA A 226 7.27 -9.56 12.17
N PHE A 227 7.71 -10.80 12.41
CA PHE A 227 6.91 -11.98 12.08
C PHE A 227 5.60 -12.02 12.86
N SER A 228 5.64 -11.69 14.16
CA SER A 228 4.46 -11.63 15.01
C SER A 228 3.48 -10.55 14.53
N PHE A 229 3.98 -9.39 14.14
CA PHE A 229 3.16 -8.31 13.58
C PHE A 229 2.46 -8.73 12.30
N ILE A 230 3.21 -9.32 11.35
CA ILE A 230 2.61 -9.78 10.09
C ILE A 230 1.52 -10.81 10.35
N ARG A 231 1.78 -11.80 11.19
CA ARG A 231 0.79 -12.86 11.49
C ARG A 231 -0.45 -12.31 12.19
N ASN A 232 -0.26 -11.47 13.22
CA ASN A 232 -1.36 -11.05 14.11
C ASN A 232 -2.10 -9.80 13.61
N THR A 233 -1.49 -9.01 12.71
CA THR A 233 -2.10 -7.78 12.19
C THR A 233 -2.44 -7.91 10.72
N LEU A 234 -1.48 -8.28 9.86
CA LEU A 234 -1.71 -8.28 8.43
C LEU A 234 -2.43 -9.54 7.96
N ALA A 235 -1.91 -10.72 8.31
CA ALA A 235 -2.48 -12.00 7.89
C ALA A 235 -3.83 -12.25 8.57
N ASP A 236 -3.95 -11.98 9.87
CA ASP A 236 -5.20 -12.14 10.61
C ASP A 236 -6.36 -11.36 9.98
N GLU A 237 -6.13 -10.09 9.57
CA GLU A 237 -7.17 -9.28 8.92
C GLU A 237 -7.56 -9.84 7.54
N LEU A 238 -6.62 -10.42 6.80
CA LEU A 238 -6.90 -11.05 5.52
C LEU A 238 -7.57 -12.42 5.67
N GLU A 239 -7.21 -13.19 6.69
CA GLU A 239 -7.68 -14.57 6.93
C GLU A 239 -8.92 -14.66 7.82
N LYS A 240 -9.45 -13.52 8.31
CA LYS A 240 -10.67 -13.50 9.15
C LYS A 240 -11.81 -14.25 8.48
N ALA A 241 -12.03 -15.41 9.01
CA ALA A 241 -13.18 -16.32 9.05
C ALA A 241 -14.27 -16.15 7.97
N ASP A 242 -13.89 -16.14 6.71
CA ASP A 242 -14.87 -16.36 5.66
C ASP A 242 -14.33 -17.42 4.69
N ARG A 243 -15.16 -18.40 4.30
CA ARG A 243 -14.78 -19.46 3.33
C ARG A 243 -14.30 -18.91 1.97
N LEU A 244 -14.39 -17.62 1.78
CA LEU A 244 -14.00 -16.87 0.58
C LEU A 244 -12.62 -16.22 0.68
N THR A 245 -11.96 -16.35 1.82
CA THR A 245 -10.70 -15.63 2.12
C THR A 245 -9.58 -15.98 1.16
N PRO A 246 -8.84 -15.00 0.63
CA PRO A 246 -7.69 -15.28 -0.19
C PRO A 246 -6.60 -15.96 0.65
N PRO A 247 -6.01 -17.06 0.16
CA PRO A 247 -4.96 -17.74 0.90
C PRO A 247 -3.70 -16.87 0.92
N VAL A 248 -3.23 -16.48 2.10
CA VAL A 248 -1.88 -15.93 2.26
C VAL A 248 -0.89 -17.09 2.09
N ARG A 249 -0.15 -17.08 0.99
CA ARG A 249 0.76 -18.16 0.61
C ARG A 249 2.15 -18.02 1.17
N ALA A 250 2.58 -16.81 1.36
CA ALA A 250 3.90 -16.47 1.88
C ALA A 250 3.91 -15.05 2.42
N PHE A 251 4.85 -14.76 3.28
CA PHE A 251 5.19 -13.38 3.60
C PHE A 251 6.71 -13.18 3.52
N SER A 252 7.12 -11.96 3.24
CA SER A 252 8.51 -11.54 3.23
C SER A 252 8.72 -10.37 4.17
N VAL A 253 9.83 -10.39 4.88
CA VAL A 253 10.24 -9.37 5.85
C VAL A 253 11.62 -8.89 5.51
N ALA A 254 11.83 -7.60 5.55
CA ALA A 254 13.15 -7.00 5.64
C ALA A 254 13.14 -5.91 6.70
N MET A 255 14.29 -5.72 7.34
CA MET A 255 14.50 -4.59 8.22
C MET A 255 15.52 -3.65 7.62
N ARG A 256 15.26 -2.35 7.78
CA ARG A 256 16.13 -1.29 7.26
C ARG A 256 16.45 -0.30 8.37
N LEU A 257 17.63 0.26 8.31
CA LEU A 257 17.98 1.40 9.16
C LEU A 257 17.01 2.54 8.80
N GLY A 258 16.12 2.86 9.72
CA GLY A 258 14.94 3.66 9.43
C GLY A 258 15.26 5.07 8.97
N ALA A 259 14.63 5.46 7.89
CA ALA A 259 14.47 6.85 7.48
C ALA A 259 13.37 7.58 8.27
N VAL A 260 12.81 6.95 9.30
CA VAL A 260 11.76 7.54 10.12
C VAL A 260 12.36 8.59 11.03
N LEU A 261 11.80 9.78 10.99
CA LEU A 261 12.17 10.86 11.91
C LEU A 261 11.99 10.38 13.36
N PRO A 262 13.02 10.45 14.21
CA PRO A 262 12.92 10.04 15.59
C PRO A 262 11.76 10.76 16.30
N GLY A 263 10.87 9.99 16.94
CA GLY A 263 9.76 10.53 17.72
C GLY A 263 8.42 10.68 17.00
N THR A 264 8.30 10.28 15.72
CA THR A 264 6.97 10.18 15.09
C THR A 264 6.35 8.82 15.46
N PRO A 265 5.16 8.80 16.09
CA PRO A 265 4.48 7.55 16.39
C PRO A 265 4.05 6.86 15.08
N SER A 266 4.29 5.56 15.00
CA SER A 266 3.87 4.72 13.89
C SER A 266 3.24 3.44 14.41
N VAL A 267 2.51 2.74 13.56
CA VAL A 267 1.91 1.44 13.93
C VAL A 267 2.98 0.44 14.36
N TRP A 268 4.17 0.50 13.77
CA TRP A 268 5.29 -0.34 14.17
C TRP A 268 5.87 0.06 15.54
N SER A 269 6.10 1.35 15.76
CA SER A 269 6.59 1.82 17.06
C SER A 269 5.62 1.52 18.20
N ASP A 270 4.33 1.67 17.98
CA ASP A 270 3.28 1.37 18.97
C ASP A 270 3.20 -0.13 19.25
N TRP A 271 3.36 -0.98 18.23
CA TRP A 271 3.48 -2.43 18.41
C TRP A 271 4.64 -2.79 19.33
N LEU A 272 5.84 -2.26 19.08
CA LEU A 272 7.02 -2.53 19.89
C LEU A 272 6.84 -2.03 21.33
N CYS A 273 6.31 -0.82 21.52
CA CYS A 273 6.04 -0.26 22.83
C CYS A 273 5.05 -1.14 23.63
N SER A 274 3.97 -1.58 23.01
CA SER A 274 2.96 -2.43 23.67
C SER A 274 3.54 -3.75 24.16
N ARG A 275 4.45 -4.36 23.41
CA ARG A 275 5.11 -5.63 23.76
C ARG A 275 6.14 -5.45 24.86
N THR A 276 6.91 -4.38 24.82
CA THR A 276 7.91 -4.07 25.85
C THR A 276 7.24 -3.80 27.19
N CYS A 277 6.16 -3.03 27.23
CA CYS A 277 5.39 -2.78 28.46
C CYS A 277 4.80 -4.05 29.07
N LEU A 278 4.31 -4.98 28.25
CA LEU A 278 3.77 -6.27 28.74
C LEU A 278 4.86 -7.17 29.35
N GLN A 279 6.11 -7.09 28.88
CA GLN A 279 7.21 -7.85 29.48
C GLN A 279 7.60 -7.33 30.86
N PHE A 280 7.55 -6.03 31.09
CA PHE A 280 7.81 -5.44 32.42
C PHE A 280 6.69 -5.69 33.44
N SER A 281 5.45 -5.82 32.97
CA SER A 281 4.29 -6.10 33.82
C SER A 281 4.21 -7.57 34.29
N ARG A 282 5.00 -8.48 33.72
CA ARG A 282 5.00 -9.92 34.05
C ARG A 282 6.12 -10.37 34.99
N LYS A 283 6.85 -9.47 35.64
CA LYS A 283 7.74 -9.88 36.70
C LYS A 283 6.97 -10.01 38.01
N PRO A 284 7.03 -11.20 38.67
CA PRO A 284 6.39 -11.45 39.96
C PRO A 284 6.99 -10.62 41.07
#